data_c17e88b3722c38a2298def4d4f66292a
#
_entry.id   c17e88b3722c38a2298def4d4f66292a
#
_cell.length_a   1.000
_cell.length_b   1.000
_cell.length_c   1.000
_cell.angle_alpha   90.00
_cell.angle_beta   90.00
_cell.angle_gamma   90.00
#
_symmetry.space_group_name_H-M   'P 1'
#
loop_
_entity.id
_entity.type
_entity.pdbx_description
1 polymer ?
#
loop_
_entity_poly.entity_id
_entity_poly.type
_entity_poly.pdbx_seq_one_letter_code
_entity_poly.pdbx_strand_id
1 'polypeptide(L)'
;LRHLNQRSEMLSGISHDLRTPLTRIKLQLTMIKDSNLSKKLSEDVDEMEKMLNEYLQFASSGAKEKTETFDLSQLIENIIDKYQNPNISKDFKKKIYFNGRKNLIQRSVNNLIDNSIKYGKETKLIMDKKKANIFISIEDDGPGIPKSEYENVIKPFYKIDKSRSESKSSVGLGLSISSDIIKSHGGDMNFSKSNLGGLKVTISLPV
;
A
#
# COMPACT_ATOMS: atom_id res chain seq x y z
N LEU A 1 1.55 -23.72 1.20
CA LEU A 1 1.56 -23.32 -0.23
C LEU A 1 0.24 -23.68 -0.94
N ARG A 2 -0.31 -24.91 -0.80
CA ARG A 2 -1.59 -25.31 -1.45
C ARG A 2 -2.78 -24.42 -1.05
N HIS A 3 -2.92 -24.03 0.22
CA HIS A 3 -4.01 -23.18 0.69
C HIS A 3 -3.94 -21.72 0.17
N LEU A 4 -2.74 -21.20 -0.10
CA LEU A 4 -2.56 -19.87 -0.67
C LEU A 4 -2.92 -19.85 -2.16
N ASN A 5 -2.57 -20.89 -2.90
CA ASN A 5 -2.93 -21.02 -4.32
C ASN A 5 -4.45 -21.21 -4.51
N GLN A 6 -5.09 -22.04 -3.68
CA GLN A 6 -6.54 -22.23 -3.70
C GLN A 6 -7.31 -20.94 -3.38
N ARG A 7 -6.84 -20.15 -2.40
CA ARG A 7 -7.41 -18.82 -2.12
C ARG A 7 -7.25 -17.86 -3.29
N SER A 8 -6.09 -17.86 -3.95
CA SER A 8 -5.81 -16.99 -5.10
C SER A 8 -6.69 -17.32 -6.31
N GLU A 9 -6.91 -18.60 -6.61
CA GLU A 9 -7.79 -19.04 -7.70
C GLU A 9 -9.26 -18.74 -7.43
N MET A 10 -9.73 -19.02 -6.21
CA MET A 10 -11.10 -18.71 -5.79
C MET A 10 -11.38 -17.20 -5.84
N LEU A 11 -10.42 -16.38 -5.41
CA LEU A 11 -10.56 -14.92 -5.42
C LEU A 11 -10.48 -14.34 -6.83
N SER A 12 -9.74 -14.96 -7.75
CA SER A 12 -9.73 -14.58 -9.16
C SER A 12 -11.08 -14.82 -9.84
N GLY A 13 -11.77 -15.92 -9.50
CA GLY A 13 -13.14 -16.19 -9.96
C GLY A 13 -14.15 -15.19 -9.41
N ILE A 14 -14.11 -14.93 -8.09
CA ILE A 14 -14.96 -13.94 -7.43
C ILE A 14 -14.77 -12.53 -8.03
N SER A 15 -13.54 -12.20 -8.43
CA SER A 15 -13.22 -10.93 -9.10
C SER A 15 -14.01 -10.71 -10.37
N HIS A 16 -13.98 -11.72 -11.24
CA HIS A 16 -14.70 -11.67 -12.51
C HIS A 16 -16.21 -11.53 -12.25
N ASP A 17 -16.72 -12.30 -11.30
CA ASP A 17 -18.14 -12.34 -10.99
C ASP A 17 -18.67 -11.05 -10.34
N LEU A 18 -17.81 -10.33 -9.59
CA LEU A 18 -18.16 -9.03 -9.02
C LEU A 18 -17.95 -7.87 -10.01
N ARG A 19 -17.03 -7.96 -10.97
CA ARG A 19 -16.83 -6.91 -11.98
C ARG A 19 -18.03 -6.81 -12.93
N THR A 20 -18.66 -7.91 -13.26
CA THR A 20 -19.83 -7.94 -14.14
C THR A 20 -21.00 -7.11 -13.62
N PRO A 21 -21.50 -7.27 -12.37
CA PRO A 21 -22.56 -6.43 -11.83
C PRO A 21 -22.15 -4.96 -11.68
N LEU A 22 -20.88 -4.66 -11.31
CA LEU A 22 -20.41 -3.27 -11.23
C LEU A 22 -20.45 -2.58 -12.61
N THR A 23 -20.01 -3.25 -13.67
CA THR A 23 -20.08 -2.72 -15.04
C THR A 23 -21.54 -2.48 -15.45
N ARG A 24 -22.45 -3.40 -15.09
CA ARG A 24 -23.89 -3.22 -15.38
C ARG A 24 -24.48 -2.04 -14.64
N ILE A 25 -24.13 -1.84 -13.36
CA ILE A 25 -24.56 -0.66 -12.59
C ILE A 25 -24.04 0.62 -13.25
N LYS A 26 -22.78 0.68 -13.66
CA LYS A 26 -22.21 1.83 -14.39
C LYS A 26 -23.02 2.15 -15.65
N LEU A 27 -23.36 1.15 -16.44
CA LEU A 27 -24.19 1.34 -17.64
C LEU A 27 -25.59 1.85 -17.30
N GLN A 28 -26.23 1.36 -16.23
CA GLN A 28 -27.54 1.85 -15.79
C GLN A 28 -27.48 3.31 -15.29
N LEU A 29 -26.38 3.71 -14.63
CA LEU A 29 -26.18 5.08 -14.16
C LEU A 29 -26.15 6.10 -15.32
N THR A 30 -25.67 5.72 -16.52
CA THR A 30 -25.69 6.60 -17.68
C THR A 30 -27.10 6.92 -18.19
N MET A 31 -28.11 6.13 -17.78
CA MET A 31 -29.51 6.33 -18.15
C MET A 31 -30.29 7.22 -17.18
N ILE A 32 -29.68 7.58 -16.04
CA ILE A 32 -30.31 8.44 -15.04
C ILE A 32 -30.29 9.89 -15.54
N LYS A 33 -31.46 10.52 -15.57
CA LYS A 33 -31.62 11.93 -16.05
C LYS A 33 -31.07 12.96 -15.06
N ASP A 34 -31.04 12.65 -13.76
CA ASP A 34 -30.43 13.50 -12.73
C ASP A 34 -28.90 13.36 -12.79
N SER A 35 -28.25 14.35 -13.39
CA SER A 35 -26.80 14.35 -13.59
C SER A 35 -26.01 14.39 -12.29
N ASN A 36 -26.52 15.03 -11.21
CA ASN A 36 -25.85 15.08 -9.92
C ASN A 36 -25.93 13.74 -9.18
N LEU A 37 -27.09 13.10 -9.19
CA LEU A 37 -27.27 11.78 -8.59
C LEU A 37 -26.47 10.73 -9.35
N SER A 38 -26.53 10.75 -10.70
CA SER A 38 -25.76 9.84 -11.55
C SER A 38 -24.26 9.97 -11.31
N LYS A 39 -23.73 11.20 -11.17
CA LYS A 39 -22.32 11.44 -10.89
C LYS A 39 -21.89 10.88 -9.54
N LYS A 40 -22.63 11.15 -8.45
CA LYS A 40 -22.33 10.64 -7.11
C LYS A 40 -22.32 9.11 -7.07
N LEU A 41 -23.34 8.48 -7.64
CA LEU A 41 -23.44 7.03 -7.70
C LEU A 41 -22.32 6.42 -8.57
N SER A 42 -21.88 7.10 -9.63
CA SER A 42 -20.76 6.67 -10.45
C SER A 42 -19.44 6.72 -9.66
N GLU A 43 -19.22 7.77 -8.88
CA GLU A 43 -18.06 7.89 -7.98
C GLU A 43 -18.04 6.76 -6.94
N ASP A 44 -19.20 6.41 -6.35
CA ASP A 44 -19.30 5.30 -5.39
C ASP A 44 -18.98 3.94 -6.06
N VAL A 45 -19.46 3.71 -7.28
CA VAL A 45 -19.19 2.47 -8.03
C VAL A 45 -17.71 2.40 -8.45
N ASP A 46 -17.08 3.52 -8.82
CA ASP A 46 -15.65 3.59 -9.12
C ASP A 46 -14.80 3.29 -7.88
N GLU A 47 -15.22 3.77 -6.70
CA GLU A 47 -14.58 3.44 -5.43
C GLU A 47 -14.72 1.95 -5.10
N MET A 48 -15.89 1.35 -5.30
CA MET A 48 -16.11 -0.09 -5.11
C MET A 48 -15.24 -0.92 -6.06
N GLU A 49 -15.11 -0.54 -7.32
CA GLU A 49 -14.26 -1.22 -8.29
C GLU A 49 -12.77 -1.13 -7.89
N LYS A 50 -12.33 0.03 -7.43
CA LYS A 50 -10.99 0.23 -6.90
C LYS A 50 -10.73 -0.66 -5.67
N MET A 51 -11.68 -0.69 -4.71
CA MET A 51 -11.60 -1.57 -3.53
C MET A 51 -11.46 -3.03 -3.91
N LEU A 52 -12.28 -3.48 -4.84
CA LEU A 52 -12.25 -4.85 -5.34
C LEU A 52 -10.90 -5.18 -5.97
N ASN A 53 -10.41 -4.32 -6.85
CA ASN A 53 -9.12 -4.52 -7.54
C ASN A 53 -7.94 -4.53 -6.56
N GLU A 54 -7.91 -3.65 -5.56
CA GLU A 54 -6.88 -3.64 -4.52
C GLU A 54 -6.90 -4.91 -3.68
N TYR A 55 -8.10 -5.38 -3.28
CA TYR A 55 -8.28 -6.62 -2.52
C TYR A 55 -7.83 -7.85 -3.32
N LEU A 56 -8.16 -7.90 -4.60
CA LEU A 56 -7.81 -9.02 -5.47
C LEU A 56 -6.32 -9.07 -5.80
N GLN A 57 -5.71 -7.91 -6.02
CA GLN A 57 -4.26 -7.80 -6.13
C GLN A 57 -3.55 -8.26 -4.85
N PHE A 58 -4.14 -7.96 -3.68
CA PHE A 58 -3.64 -8.45 -2.40
C PHE A 58 -3.68 -9.98 -2.33
N ALA A 59 -4.81 -10.56 -2.66
CA ALA A 59 -5.02 -11.99 -2.55
C ALA A 59 -4.25 -12.82 -3.59
N SER A 60 -3.97 -12.25 -4.79
CA SER A 60 -3.32 -12.95 -5.90
C SER A 60 -1.80 -12.77 -5.96
N SER A 61 -1.25 -11.71 -5.39
CA SER A 61 0.14 -11.32 -5.60
C SER A 61 1.18 -12.22 -4.91
N GLY A 62 0.77 -13.00 -3.91
CA GLY A 62 1.70 -13.85 -3.16
C GLY A 62 2.10 -15.19 -3.82
N ALA A 63 1.32 -15.68 -4.78
CA ALA A 63 1.41 -17.08 -5.23
C ALA A 63 2.33 -17.34 -6.44
N LYS A 64 2.66 -16.31 -7.24
CA LYS A 64 3.32 -16.52 -8.55
C LYS A 64 4.68 -15.83 -8.72
N GLU A 65 5.05 -14.88 -7.86
CA GLU A 65 6.31 -14.16 -8.04
C GLU A 65 7.49 -14.96 -7.47
N LYS A 66 8.51 -15.16 -8.31
CA LYS A 66 9.75 -15.84 -7.91
C LYS A 66 10.62 -14.91 -7.06
N THR A 67 11.32 -15.50 -6.11
CA THR A 67 12.36 -14.83 -5.34
C THR A 67 13.59 -14.64 -6.23
N GLU A 68 14.12 -13.44 -6.26
CA GLU A 68 15.34 -13.07 -6.99
C GLU A 68 16.21 -12.12 -6.16
N THR A 69 17.51 -12.08 -6.45
CA THR A 69 18.42 -11.09 -5.86
C THR A 69 18.44 -9.84 -6.72
N PHE A 70 18.13 -8.69 -6.14
CA PHE A 70 18.09 -7.41 -6.84
C PHE A 70 18.71 -6.28 -6.00
N ASP A 71 19.10 -5.19 -6.66
CA ASP A 71 19.54 -3.97 -6.01
C ASP A 71 18.34 -3.22 -5.45
N LEU A 72 18.17 -3.31 -4.12
CA LEU A 72 17.07 -2.67 -3.40
C LEU A 72 17.20 -1.14 -3.41
N SER A 73 18.44 -0.62 -3.39
CA SER A 73 18.68 0.80 -3.43
C SER A 73 18.20 1.39 -4.76
N GLN A 74 18.55 0.74 -5.86
CA GLN A 74 18.11 1.14 -7.19
C GLN A 74 16.59 1.02 -7.36
N LEU A 75 16.00 -0.03 -6.78
CA LEU A 75 14.53 -0.17 -6.79
C LEU A 75 13.84 1.02 -6.11
N ILE A 76 14.32 1.39 -4.91
CA ILE A 76 13.73 2.52 -4.16
C ILE A 76 13.97 3.84 -4.88
N GLU A 77 15.15 4.07 -5.46
CA GLU A 77 15.42 5.25 -6.29
C GLU A 77 14.45 5.35 -7.47
N ASN A 78 14.27 4.27 -8.22
CA ASN A 78 13.32 4.23 -9.34
C ASN A 78 11.86 4.47 -8.91
N ILE A 79 11.50 4.08 -7.69
CA ILE A 79 10.19 4.38 -7.12
C ILE A 79 10.06 5.88 -6.86
N ILE A 80 11.02 6.48 -6.15
CA ILE A 80 11.01 7.92 -5.81
C ILE A 80 10.95 8.78 -7.07
N ASP A 81 11.76 8.47 -8.06
CA ASP A 81 11.85 9.23 -9.32
C ASP A 81 10.52 9.26 -10.09
N LYS A 82 9.72 8.18 -9.99
CA LYS A 82 8.39 8.11 -10.63
C LYS A 82 7.36 9.08 -10.02
N TYR A 83 7.50 9.42 -8.74
CA TYR A 83 6.57 10.37 -8.11
C TYR A 83 6.78 11.80 -8.60
N GLN A 84 7.97 12.15 -9.13
CA GLN A 84 8.30 13.51 -9.57
C GLN A 84 7.93 14.58 -8.53
N ASN A 85 7.99 14.22 -7.24
CA ASN A 85 7.60 15.08 -6.14
C ASN A 85 8.86 15.61 -5.42
N PRO A 86 9.13 16.92 -5.47
CA PRO A 86 10.33 17.51 -4.86
C PRO A 86 10.36 17.40 -3.33
N ASN A 87 9.22 17.14 -2.70
CA ASN A 87 9.12 17.00 -1.25
C ASN A 87 9.43 15.58 -0.76
N ILE A 88 9.84 14.67 -1.67
CA ILE A 88 10.34 13.34 -1.29
C ILE A 88 11.86 13.40 -1.24
N SER A 89 12.44 13.25 -0.06
CA SER A 89 13.89 13.19 0.15
C SER A 89 14.35 11.76 0.45
N LYS A 90 15.61 11.45 0.15
CA LYS A 90 16.23 10.16 0.42
C LYS A 90 17.52 10.31 1.22
N ASP A 91 17.77 9.37 2.12
CA ASP A 91 18.98 9.31 2.95
C ASP A 91 19.54 7.90 2.98
N PHE A 92 20.19 7.51 1.89
CA PHE A 92 20.98 6.29 1.76
C PHE A 92 21.97 6.46 0.60
N LYS A 93 23.20 5.95 0.82
CA LYS A 93 24.31 6.10 -0.15
C LYS A 93 24.89 4.77 -0.61
N LYS A 94 24.61 3.68 0.13
CA LYS A 94 25.20 2.37 -0.13
C LYS A 94 24.26 1.53 -0.98
N LYS A 95 24.82 0.77 -1.91
CA LYS A 95 24.08 -0.28 -2.61
C LYS A 95 23.76 -1.40 -1.64
N ILE A 96 22.50 -1.77 -1.56
CA ILE A 96 22.00 -2.86 -0.72
C ILE A 96 21.27 -3.84 -1.63
N TYR A 97 21.75 -5.09 -1.63
CA TYR A 97 21.09 -6.18 -2.35
C TYR A 97 20.16 -6.93 -1.42
N PHE A 98 19.02 -7.33 -1.92
CA PHE A 98 18.03 -8.11 -1.20
C PHE A 98 17.57 -9.30 -2.05
N ASN A 99 17.39 -10.47 -1.41
CA ASN A 99 16.86 -11.66 -2.03
C ASN A 99 15.37 -11.79 -1.66
N GLY A 100 14.48 -11.48 -2.60
CA GLY A 100 13.05 -11.43 -2.31
C GLY A 100 12.20 -11.30 -3.58
N ARG A 101 10.90 -11.09 -3.40
CA ARG A 101 9.94 -10.86 -4.48
C ARG A 101 9.88 -9.37 -4.76
N LYS A 102 10.56 -8.94 -5.81
CA LYS A 102 10.84 -7.55 -6.16
C LYS A 102 9.59 -6.69 -6.29
N ASN A 103 8.57 -7.19 -7.01
CA ASN A 103 7.34 -6.42 -7.24
C ASN A 103 6.51 -6.29 -5.97
N LEU A 104 6.54 -7.30 -5.07
CA LEU A 104 5.88 -7.20 -3.76
C LEU A 104 6.56 -6.15 -2.87
N ILE A 105 7.89 -6.13 -2.82
CA ILE A 105 8.63 -5.09 -2.09
C ILE A 105 8.34 -3.71 -2.66
N GLN A 106 8.37 -3.56 -3.99
CA GLN A 106 8.00 -2.32 -4.67
C GLN A 106 6.60 -1.86 -4.28
N ARG A 107 5.63 -2.77 -4.25
CA ARG A 107 4.25 -2.47 -3.86
C ARG A 107 4.16 -2.00 -2.40
N SER A 108 4.86 -2.69 -1.49
CA SER A 108 4.89 -2.31 -0.08
C SER A 108 5.43 -0.89 0.09
N VAL A 109 6.55 -0.56 -0.56
CA VAL A 109 7.17 0.77 -0.49
C VAL A 109 6.24 1.83 -1.10
N ASN A 110 5.62 1.57 -2.27
CA ASN A 110 4.66 2.49 -2.88
C ASN A 110 3.48 2.80 -1.92
N ASN A 111 2.87 1.77 -1.31
CA ASN A 111 1.77 1.98 -0.37
C ASN A 111 2.15 2.88 0.81
N LEU A 112 3.38 2.77 1.30
CA LEU A 112 3.86 3.61 2.41
C LEU A 112 4.17 5.04 1.97
N ILE A 113 4.75 5.23 0.77
CA ILE A 113 4.96 6.56 0.19
C ILE A 113 3.63 7.23 -0.12
N ASP A 114 2.66 6.53 -0.71
CA ASP A 114 1.32 7.04 -0.99
C ASP A 114 0.62 7.52 0.29
N ASN A 115 0.76 6.78 1.40
CA ASN A 115 0.26 7.20 2.69
C ASN A 115 0.98 8.48 3.19
N SER A 116 2.31 8.54 3.10
CA SER A 116 3.07 9.71 3.52
C SER A 116 2.65 10.98 2.74
N ILE A 117 2.55 10.89 1.42
CA ILE A 117 2.10 12.00 0.55
C ILE A 117 0.65 12.39 0.85
N LYS A 118 -0.18 11.41 1.16
CA LYS A 118 -1.60 11.65 1.44
C LYS A 118 -1.83 12.44 2.71
N TYR A 119 -1.07 12.14 3.75
CA TYR A 119 -1.28 12.69 5.09
C TYR A 119 -0.27 13.77 5.47
N GLY A 120 0.90 13.81 4.83
CA GLY A 120 1.95 14.80 4.99
C GLY A 120 2.20 15.62 3.73
N LYS A 121 3.09 16.60 3.85
CA LYS A 121 3.63 17.42 2.77
C LYS A 121 5.04 16.98 2.41
N GLU A 122 5.84 16.62 3.42
CA GLU A 122 7.21 16.15 3.29
C GLU A 122 7.31 14.66 3.60
N THR A 123 8.11 13.96 2.80
CA THR A 123 8.37 12.52 2.96
C THR A 123 9.88 12.28 2.92
N LYS A 124 10.41 11.54 3.90
CA LYS A 124 11.82 11.13 3.93
C LYS A 124 11.95 9.62 3.94
N LEU A 125 12.70 9.07 2.99
CA LEU A 125 13.07 7.66 2.97
C LEU A 125 14.51 7.50 3.48
N ILE A 126 14.68 6.62 4.46
CA ILE A 126 15.97 6.26 5.04
C ILE A 126 16.17 4.77 4.85
N MET A 127 17.33 4.35 4.37
CA MET A 127 17.66 2.94 4.26
C MET A 127 19.05 2.67 4.84
N ASP A 128 19.14 1.66 5.69
CA ASP A 128 20.39 1.22 6.32
C ASP A 128 20.43 -0.30 6.44
N LYS A 129 21.63 -0.85 6.44
CA LYS A 129 21.87 -2.28 6.68
C LYS A 129 22.67 -2.43 7.98
N LYS A 130 22.06 -3.10 8.96
CA LYS A 130 22.69 -3.38 10.26
C LYS A 130 22.70 -4.88 10.52
N LYS A 131 23.89 -5.45 10.69
CA LYS A 131 24.07 -6.90 10.91
C LYS A 131 23.36 -7.71 9.80
N ALA A 132 22.41 -8.54 10.18
CA ALA A 132 21.65 -9.43 9.31
C ALA A 132 20.29 -8.84 8.84
N ASN A 133 20.05 -7.54 9.05
CA ASN A 133 18.79 -6.92 8.67
C ASN A 133 19.01 -5.65 7.85
N ILE A 134 18.12 -5.44 6.89
CA ILE A 134 17.93 -4.19 6.15
C ILE A 134 16.76 -3.45 6.79
N PHE A 135 16.95 -2.16 7.06
CA PHE A 135 15.91 -1.28 7.57
C PHE A 135 15.56 -0.23 6.52
N ILE A 136 14.27 -0.12 6.22
CA ILE A 136 13.71 0.92 5.36
C ILE A 136 12.74 1.71 6.21
N SER A 137 12.99 3.01 6.40
CA SER A 137 12.10 3.89 7.14
C SER A 137 11.50 4.93 6.20
N ILE A 138 10.19 5.11 6.28
CA ILE A 138 9.47 6.17 5.59
C ILE A 138 8.88 7.07 6.68
N GLU A 139 9.27 8.35 6.66
CA GLU A 139 8.90 9.38 7.61
C GLU A 139 8.09 10.46 6.91
N ASP A 140 7.05 10.98 7.58
CA ASP A 140 6.25 12.12 7.12
C ASP A 140 6.11 13.20 8.20
N ASP A 141 5.62 14.38 7.80
CA ASP A 141 5.27 15.51 8.65
C ASP A 141 3.76 15.61 8.91
N GLY A 142 3.02 14.54 8.66
CA GLY A 142 1.58 14.46 8.85
C GLY A 142 1.14 14.48 10.32
N PRO A 143 -0.14 14.20 10.61
CA PRO A 143 -0.68 14.21 11.98
C PRO A 143 -0.15 13.07 12.85
N GLY A 144 0.54 12.08 12.26
CA GLY A 144 0.95 10.86 12.94
C GLY A 144 -0.22 9.94 13.30
N ILE A 145 0.08 8.90 14.06
CA ILE A 145 -0.88 7.90 14.53
C ILE A 145 -0.70 7.73 16.06
N PRO A 146 -1.78 7.74 16.86
CA PRO A 146 -1.69 7.41 18.29
C PRO A 146 -1.13 6.00 18.49
N LYS A 147 -0.30 5.81 19.54
CA LYS A 147 0.30 4.49 19.83
C LYS A 147 -0.74 3.39 20.03
N SER A 148 -1.90 3.71 20.61
CA SER A 148 -3.03 2.81 20.80
C SER A 148 -3.60 2.25 19.50
N GLU A 149 -3.32 2.91 18.36
CA GLU A 149 -3.84 2.56 17.05
C GLU A 149 -2.86 1.73 16.21
N TYR A 150 -1.61 1.56 16.64
CA TYR A 150 -0.58 0.86 15.84
C TYR A 150 -0.96 -0.57 15.45
N GLU A 151 -1.66 -1.29 16.34
CA GLU A 151 -2.14 -2.65 16.04
C GLU A 151 -3.42 -2.66 15.18
N ASN A 152 -4.17 -1.56 15.21
CA ASN A 152 -5.42 -1.44 14.46
C ASN A 152 -5.18 -1.02 13.01
N VAL A 153 -4.24 -0.10 12.75
CA VAL A 153 -4.00 0.45 11.40
C VAL A 153 -3.46 -0.56 10.40
N ILE A 154 -2.94 -1.70 10.87
CA ILE A 154 -2.53 -2.82 10.01
C ILE A 154 -3.68 -3.81 9.73
N LYS A 155 -4.87 -3.61 10.30
CA LYS A 155 -6.05 -4.43 9.99
C LYS A 155 -6.66 -3.97 8.65
N PRO A 156 -7.10 -4.89 7.79
CA PRO A 156 -7.78 -4.52 6.55
C PRO A 156 -9.01 -3.64 6.81
N PHE A 157 -9.20 -2.63 5.95
CA PHE A 157 -10.33 -1.70 5.98
C PHE A 157 -10.40 -0.78 7.22
N TYR A 158 -9.38 -0.80 8.09
CA TYR A 158 -9.35 0.07 9.26
C TYR A 158 -8.94 1.50 8.89
N LYS A 159 -9.67 2.47 9.43
CA LYS A 159 -9.41 3.91 9.32
C LYS A 159 -9.60 4.57 10.68
N ILE A 160 -8.64 5.40 11.12
CA ILE A 160 -8.70 6.09 12.42
C ILE A 160 -9.85 7.10 12.46
N ASP A 161 -10.01 7.91 11.40
CA ASP A 161 -11.05 8.93 11.28
C ASP A 161 -11.98 8.63 10.10
N LYS A 162 -13.22 8.29 10.39
CA LYS A 162 -14.26 8.13 9.36
C LYS A 162 -14.67 9.48 8.73
N SER A 163 -14.62 10.59 9.50
CA SER A 163 -15.05 11.92 9.06
C SER A 163 -14.05 12.65 8.15
N ARG A 164 -12.74 12.40 8.31
CA ARG A 164 -11.69 12.93 7.42
C ARG A 164 -11.55 12.14 6.11
N SER A 165 -12.19 10.99 6.02
CA SER A 165 -12.10 10.10 4.85
C SER A 165 -13.04 10.48 3.71
N GLU A 166 -14.02 11.36 3.91
CA GLU A 166 -14.93 11.80 2.84
C GLU A 166 -14.22 12.59 1.73
N SER A 167 -13.05 13.18 2.02
CA SER A 167 -12.28 13.95 1.03
C SER A 167 -11.07 13.21 0.43
N LYS A 168 -10.68 12.03 0.97
CA LYS A 168 -9.48 11.31 0.50
C LYS A 168 -9.79 9.81 0.37
N SER A 169 -10.24 9.40 -0.80
CA SER A 169 -10.59 8.02 -1.13
C SER A 169 -9.40 7.07 -0.89
N SER A 170 -9.39 6.36 0.22
CA SER A 170 -8.51 5.21 0.44
C SER A 170 -9.29 4.12 1.13
N VAL A 171 -9.10 2.91 0.65
CA VAL A 171 -9.83 1.72 1.10
C VAL A 171 -9.42 1.25 2.51
N GLY A 172 -8.27 1.71 3.02
CA GLY A 172 -7.71 1.22 4.30
C GLY A 172 -7.01 -0.13 4.16
N LEU A 173 -6.49 -0.43 2.96
CA LEU A 173 -5.77 -1.68 2.67
C LEU A 173 -4.25 -1.50 2.58
N GLY A 174 -3.75 -0.30 2.34
CA GLY A 174 -2.33 -0.07 2.05
C GLY A 174 -1.39 -0.58 3.14
N LEU A 175 -1.65 -0.25 4.42
CA LEU A 175 -0.81 -0.68 5.54
C LEU A 175 -0.93 -2.19 5.82
N SER A 176 -2.12 -2.77 5.71
CA SER A 176 -2.31 -4.22 5.88
C SER A 176 -1.60 -5.00 4.79
N ILE A 177 -1.70 -4.58 3.52
CA ILE A 177 -0.98 -5.16 2.38
C ILE A 177 0.53 -5.09 2.62
N SER A 178 1.05 -3.93 3.04
CA SER A 178 2.47 -3.76 3.31
C SER A 178 2.94 -4.67 4.44
N SER A 179 2.18 -4.76 5.54
CA SER A 179 2.47 -5.66 6.66
C SER A 179 2.57 -7.12 6.22
N ASP A 180 1.59 -7.60 5.44
CA ASP A 180 1.56 -8.99 4.98
C ASP A 180 2.70 -9.30 3.99
N ILE A 181 3.02 -8.37 3.09
CA ILE A 181 4.17 -8.50 2.18
C ILE A 181 5.46 -8.64 3.00
N ILE A 182 5.70 -7.75 3.95
CA ILE A 182 6.92 -7.74 4.76
C ILE A 182 7.02 -9.02 5.61
N LYS A 183 5.95 -9.43 6.27
CA LYS A 183 5.88 -10.70 7.02
C LYS A 183 6.14 -11.92 6.13
N SER A 184 5.65 -11.90 4.89
CA SER A 184 5.89 -12.99 3.93
C SER A 184 7.34 -13.09 3.44
N HIS A 185 8.19 -12.09 3.73
CA HIS A 185 9.62 -12.07 3.54
C HIS A 185 10.41 -12.31 4.84
N GLY A 186 9.72 -12.72 5.94
CA GLY A 186 10.34 -12.93 7.25
C GLY A 186 10.69 -11.64 7.98
N GLY A 187 10.20 -10.50 7.49
CA GLY A 187 10.43 -9.17 8.06
C GLY A 187 9.34 -8.74 9.02
N ASP A 188 9.49 -7.52 9.54
CA ASP A 188 8.52 -6.89 10.44
C ASP A 188 8.33 -5.41 10.09
N MET A 189 7.19 -4.84 10.50
CA MET A 189 6.82 -3.44 10.26
C MET A 189 6.45 -2.78 11.58
N ASN A 190 7.15 -1.71 11.93
CA ASN A 190 7.02 -0.98 13.17
C ASN A 190 6.67 0.48 12.93
N PHE A 191 5.90 1.07 13.87
CA PHE A 191 5.47 2.45 13.85
C PHE A 191 6.11 3.24 14.99
N SER A 192 6.47 4.48 14.71
CA SER A 192 6.97 5.43 15.71
C SER A 192 6.69 6.86 15.28
N LYS A 193 6.97 7.82 16.17
CA LYS A 193 6.90 9.24 15.80
C LYS A 193 8.05 9.58 14.86
N SER A 194 7.74 10.33 13.79
CA SER A 194 8.71 10.85 12.82
C SER A 194 9.52 12.01 13.42
N ASN A 195 10.76 12.16 12.98
CA ASN A 195 11.55 13.38 13.26
C ASN A 195 11.01 14.60 12.50
N LEU A 196 10.21 14.41 11.46
CA LEU A 196 9.49 15.48 10.74
C LEU A 196 8.19 15.91 11.47
N GLY A 197 7.80 15.18 12.52
CA GLY A 197 6.62 15.49 13.31
C GLY A 197 5.48 14.50 13.22
N GLY A 198 5.33 13.81 12.08
CA GLY A 198 4.25 12.87 11.78
C GLY A 198 4.55 11.42 12.13
N LEU A 199 4.29 10.52 11.16
CA LEU A 199 4.49 9.08 11.30
C LEU A 199 5.84 8.64 10.71
N LYS A 200 6.49 7.73 11.41
CA LYS A 200 7.61 6.93 10.90
C LYS A 200 7.20 5.48 10.84
N VAL A 201 7.22 4.91 9.64
CA VAL A 201 7.06 3.46 9.42
C VAL A 201 8.43 2.87 9.13
N THR A 202 8.83 1.87 9.90
CA THR A 202 10.11 1.17 9.71
C THR A 202 9.86 -0.28 9.34
N ILE A 203 10.33 -0.68 8.17
CA ILE A 203 10.38 -2.06 7.69
C ILE A 203 11.73 -2.65 8.08
N SER A 204 11.75 -3.86 8.63
CA SER A 204 12.94 -4.68 8.82
C SER A 204 12.86 -5.93 7.94
N LEU A 205 13.89 -6.22 7.16
CA LEU A 205 13.98 -7.39 6.28
C LEU A 205 15.25 -8.19 6.63
N PRO A 206 15.16 -9.50 6.85
CA PRO A 206 16.33 -10.35 7.06
C PRO A 206 17.12 -10.50 5.74
N VAL A 207 18.46 -10.60 5.86
CA VAL A 207 19.38 -10.74 4.70
C VAL A 207 19.89 -12.16 4.62
#